data_ae8fae4b0c4340912104049918d98bf1
#
_entry.id   ae8fae4b0c4340912104049918d98bf1
#
_cell.length_a   1.000
_cell.length_b   1.000
_cell.length_c   1.000
_cell.angle_alpha   90.00
_cell.angle_beta   90.00
_cell.angle_gamma   90.00
#
_symmetry.space_group_name_H-M   'P 1'
#
loop_
_entity.id
_entity.type
_entity.pdbx_description
1 polymer ?
#
loop_
_entity_poly.entity_id
_entity_poly.type
_entity_poly.pdbx_seq_one_letter_code
_entity_poly.pdbx_strand_id
1 'polypeptide(L)'
;MGDKLIHFMEKAAIGQLPGSMVLYVVLLRMPGILQLVIPFAFYVAILLSFGRLYSSQEMIILQSGGMSTNTLLKWLSRPILALTFGVGLLSLWVAPSAQLALEQSMDELRAQTGFAALQPGNFRSDNKNDWVIYSEGLADDDQTILNVFVQRRLETGEEVIVWAERGRKDPPDAQGQQLLSLYNGRRYVGQTGEQNFEVMAFEEFHIALKVDTVIEKVTDVESTPTLALLDNPEHQAELHWRIAMPIFFLIVSGLAIGVAPVKPRQGPYAQIAPGLLWIVGYYIALIANRWAITETQIPSVFGLWLVHLLFAAIAIRLIRQIGRPAAV
;
A
#
# COMPACT_ATOMS: atom_id res chain seq x y z
N MET A 1 -4.10 -1.36 -1.95
CA MET A 1 -3.13 -2.34 -1.39
C MET A 1 -3.08 -3.65 -2.15
N GLY A 2 -4.22 -4.29 -2.46
CA GLY A 2 -4.24 -5.54 -3.26
C GLY A 2 -3.60 -5.40 -4.64
N ASP A 3 -3.79 -4.27 -5.28
CA ASP A 3 -3.24 -3.94 -6.60
C ASP A 3 -1.69 -3.99 -6.63
N LYS A 4 -1.05 -3.42 -5.61
CA LYS A 4 0.43 -3.46 -5.49
C LYS A 4 0.95 -4.89 -5.31
N LEU A 5 0.23 -5.77 -4.59
CA LEU A 5 0.62 -7.17 -4.41
C LEU A 5 0.53 -7.96 -5.72
N ILE A 6 -0.56 -7.78 -6.45
CA ILE A 6 -0.76 -8.41 -7.78
C ILE A 6 0.37 -7.99 -8.72
N HIS A 7 0.72 -6.71 -8.75
CA HIS A 7 1.81 -6.21 -9.57
C HIS A 7 3.19 -6.80 -9.21
N PHE A 8 3.45 -7.06 -7.92
CA PHE A 8 4.68 -7.77 -7.51
C PHE A 8 4.66 -9.24 -7.90
N MET A 9 3.51 -9.92 -7.81
CA MET A 9 3.37 -11.30 -8.26
C MET A 9 3.54 -11.42 -9.77
N GLU A 10 3.01 -10.46 -10.53
CA GLU A 10 3.19 -10.36 -11.98
C GLU A 10 4.68 -10.21 -12.34
N LYS A 11 5.41 -9.30 -11.68
CA LYS A 11 6.86 -9.13 -11.87
C LYS A 11 7.66 -10.38 -11.50
N ALA A 12 7.23 -11.13 -10.49
CA ALA A 12 7.85 -12.39 -10.12
C ALA A 12 7.57 -13.48 -11.15
N ALA A 13 6.35 -13.53 -11.70
CA ALA A 13 5.95 -14.51 -12.72
C ALA A 13 6.72 -14.33 -14.03
N ILE A 14 7.08 -13.09 -14.39
CA ILE A 14 7.92 -12.78 -15.57
C ILE A 14 9.43 -12.80 -15.26
N GLY A 15 9.84 -13.36 -14.10
CA GLY A 15 11.25 -13.55 -13.75
C GLY A 15 12.02 -12.27 -13.37
N GLN A 16 11.33 -11.13 -13.21
CA GLN A 16 11.96 -9.86 -12.82
C GLN A 16 12.34 -9.78 -11.34
N LEU A 17 11.85 -10.72 -10.51
CA LEU A 17 12.17 -10.82 -9.09
C LEU A 17 12.56 -12.25 -8.73
N PRO A 18 13.66 -12.47 -8.01
CA PRO A 18 14.00 -13.79 -7.46
C PRO A 18 12.88 -14.29 -6.53
N GLY A 19 12.56 -15.59 -6.58
CA GLY A 19 11.48 -16.16 -5.77
C GLY A 19 11.65 -15.94 -4.25
N SER A 20 12.89 -15.86 -3.76
CA SER A 20 13.20 -15.52 -2.36
C SER A 20 12.75 -14.10 -1.98
N MET A 21 12.77 -13.17 -2.94
CA MET A 21 12.31 -11.80 -2.71
C MET A 21 10.81 -11.67 -2.61
N VAL A 22 10.05 -12.52 -3.29
CA VAL A 22 8.58 -12.50 -3.19
C VAL A 22 8.15 -12.75 -1.75
N LEU A 23 8.74 -13.75 -1.09
CA LEU A 23 8.45 -14.03 0.30
C LEU A 23 8.84 -12.86 1.22
N TYR A 24 9.99 -12.25 0.98
CA TYR A 24 10.45 -11.09 1.75
C TYR A 24 9.50 -9.89 1.60
N VAL A 25 9.08 -9.56 0.38
CA VAL A 25 8.08 -8.51 0.11
C VAL A 25 6.76 -8.79 0.82
N VAL A 26 6.27 -10.04 0.75
CA VAL A 26 5.04 -10.44 1.43
C VAL A 26 5.16 -10.25 2.94
N LEU A 27 6.26 -10.70 3.56
CA LEU A 27 6.49 -10.57 5.00
C LEU A 27 6.55 -9.10 5.45
N LEU A 28 7.21 -8.23 4.69
CA LEU A 28 7.29 -6.81 5.01
C LEU A 28 5.97 -6.06 4.83
N ARG A 29 5.06 -6.57 3.99
CA ARG A 29 3.70 -6.02 3.82
C ARG A 29 2.70 -6.53 4.86
N MET A 30 2.99 -7.66 5.51
CA MET A 30 2.10 -8.26 6.52
C MET A 30 1.68 -7.29 7.64
N PRO A 31 2.56 -6.48 8.25
CA PRO A 31 2.15 -5.55 9.31
C PRO A 31 1.06 -4.56 8.86
N GLY A 32 1.19 -4.02 7.64
CA GLY A 32 0.20 -3.12 7.05
C GLY A 32 -1.17 -3.79 6.81
N ILE A 33 -1.18 -5.08 6.50
CA ILE A 33 -2.41 -5.86 6.33
C ILE A 33 -3.02 -6.21 7.69
N LEU A 34 -2.20 -6.65 8.64
CA LEU A 34 -2.65 -7.08 9.96
C LEU A 34 -3.35 -5.97 10.75
N GLN A 35 -2.89 -4.73 10.66
CA GLN A 35 -3.56 -3.59 11.32
C GLN A 35 -5.02 -3.43 10.90
N LEU A 36 -5.39 -3.92 9.70
CA LEU A 36 -6.76 -3.89 9.19
C LEU A 36 -7.50 -5.20 9.50
N VAL A 37 -6.84 -6.33 9.28
CA VAL A 37 -7.45 -7.66 9.45
C VAL A 37 -7.84 -7.93 10.90
N ILE A 38 -7.00 -7.51 11.88
CA ILE A 38 -7.26 -7.72 13.30
C ILE A 38 -8.57 -7.08 13.76
N PRO A 39 -8.88 -5.81 13.47
CA PRO A 39 -10.17 -5.20 13.80
C PRO A 39 -11.36 -5.95 13.21
N PHE A 40 -11.30 -6.31 11.93
CA PHE A 40 -12.38 -7.03 11.26
C PHE A 40 -12.57 -8.44 11.82
N ALA A 41 -11.49 -9.19 12.03
CA ALA A 41 -11.54 -10.53 12.59
C ALA A 41 -12.10 -10.54 14.02
N PHE A 42 -11.65 -9.60 14.86
CA PHE A 42 -12.13 -9.46 16.23
C PHE A 42 -13.61 -9.06 16.27
N TYR A 43 -14.03 -8.14 15.39
CA TYR A 43 -15.42 -7.75 15.24
C TYR A 43 -16.32 -8.96 14.94
N VAL A 44 -15.94 -9.74 13.93
CA VAL A 44 -16.71 -10.95 13.54
C VAL A 44 -16.68 -11.97 14.66
N ALA A 45 -15.55 -12.16 15.34
CA ALA A 45 -15.45 -13.08 16.47
C ALA A 45 -16.42 -12.71 17.63
N ILE A 46 -16.54 -11.41 17.95
CA ILE A 46 -17.54 -10.97 18.94
C ILE A 46 -18.97 -11.26 18.44
N LEU A 47 -19.30 -10.90 17.20
CA LEU A 47 -20.63 -11.15 16.65
C LEU A 47 -21.01 -12.63 16.70
N LEU A 48 -20.09 -13.52 16.33
CA LEU A 48 -20.31 -14.97 16.35
C LEU A 48 -20.47 -15.50 17.78
N SER A 49 -19.57 -15.12 18.68
CA SER A 49 -19.57 -15.60 20.07
C SER A 49 -20.82 -15.15 20.82
N PHE A 50 -21.11 -13.84 20.74
CA PHE A 50 -22.28 -13.28 21.43
C PHE A 50 -23.58 -13.68 20.74
N GLY A 51 -23.62 -13.73 19.40
CA GLY A 51 -24.77 -14.23 18.64
C GLY A 51 -25.17 -15.63 19.11
N ARG A 52 -24.18 -16.50 19.35
CA ARG A 52 -24.42 -17.85 19.91
C ARG A 52 -24.95 -17.75 21.34
N LEU A 53 -24.31 -17.01 22.22
CA LEU A 53 -24.75 -16.88 23.62
C LEU A 53 -26.19 -16.33 23.75
N TYR A 54 -26.58 -15.40 22.88
CA TYR A 54 -27.94 -14.86 22.85
C TYR A 54 -28.92 -15.87 22.27
N SER A 55 -28.59 -16.56 21.19
CA SER A 55 -29.48 -17.53 20.54
C SER A 55 -29.73 -18.77 21.38
N SER A 56 -28.71 -19.23 22.16
CA SER A 56 -28.84 -20.35 23.12
C SER A 56 -29.45 -19.92 24.45
N GLN A 57 -29.82 -18.64 24.60
CA GLN A 57 -30.37 -18.04 25.85
C GLN A 57 -29.40 -18.03 27.04
N GLU A 58 -28.15 -18.46 26.85
CA GLU A 58 -27.14 -18.44 27.89
C GLU A 58 -26.88 -17.04 28.44
N MET A 59 -26.89 -16.02 27.57
CA MET A 59 -26.72 -14.62 27.99
C MET A 59 -27.85 -14.16 28.94
N ILE A 60 -29.10 -14.61 28.70
CA ILE A 60 -30.24 -14.29 29.58
C ILE A 60 -30.06 -14.93 30.95
N ILE A 61 -29.60 -16.19 31.00
CA ILE A 61 -29.33 -16.90 32.26
C ILE A 61 -28.22 -16.17 33.03
N LEU A 62 -27.14 -15.78 32.38
CA LEU A 62 -26.05 -15.02 33.01
C LEU A 62 -26.53 -13.67 33.58
N GLN A 63 -27.36 -12.95 32.84
CA GLN A 63 -27.95 -11.68 33.29
C GLN A 63 -28.93 -11.89 34.46
N SER A 64 -29.74 -12.93 34.43
CA SER A 64 -30.64 -13.28 35.54
C SER A 64 -29.87 -13.70 36.79
N GLY A 65 -28.67 -14.29 36.62
CA GLY A 65 -27.72 -14.58 37.69
C GLY A 65 -26.95 -13.36 38.22
N GLY A 66 -27.32 -12.14 37.79
CA GLY A 66 -26.73 -10.88 38.31
C GLY A 66 -25.57 -10.33 37.49
N MET A 67 -25.21 -10.91 36.35
CA MET A 67 -24.19 -10.36 35.47
C MET A 67 -24.69 -9.09 34.78
N SER A 68 -24.12 -7.95 35.13
CA SER A 68 -24.44 -6.68 34.51
C SER A 68 -23.67 -6.48 33.20
N THR A 69 -24.20 -5.64 32.29
CA THR A 69 -23.48 -5.21 31.07
C THR A 69 -22.12 -4.61 31.39
N ASN A 70 -22.00 -3.87 32.52
CA ASN A 70 -20.72 -3.31 32.96
C ASN A 70 -19.69 -4.39 33.34
N THR A 71 -20.13 -5.48 33.96
CA THR A 71 -19.26 -6.61 34.28
C THR A 71 -18.72 -7.27 33.01
N LEU A 72 -19.59 -7.45 32.03
CA LEU A 72 -19.22 -7.97 30.71
C LEU A 72 -18.18 -7.08 30.02
N LEU A 73 -18.42 -5.76 30.00
CA LEU A 73 -17.49 -4.77 29.42
C LEU A 73 -16.13 -4.79 30.13
N LYS A 74 -16.12 -4.93 31.47
CA LYS A 74 -14.86 -5.05 32.24
C LYS A 74 -14.05 -6.30 31.84
N TRP A 75 -14.69 -7.43 31.59
CA TRP A 75 -13.99 -8.63 31.18
C TRP A 75 -13.44 -8.51 29.77
N LEU A 76 -14.20 -7.93 28.86
CA LEU A 76 -13.77 -7.71 27.47
C LEU A 76 -12.75 -6.57 27.35
N SER A 77 -12.71 -5.62 28.30
CA SER A 77 -11.78 -4.48 28.21
C SER A 77 -10.32 -4.92 28.16
N ARG A 78 -9.94 -5.99 28.88
CA ARG A 78 -8.55 -6.48 28.88
C ARG A 78 -8.07 -6.92 27.48
N PRO A 79 -8.72 -7.88 26.80
CA PRO A 79 -8.31 -8.27 25.47
C PRO A 79 -8.49 -7.11 24.45
N ILE A 80 -9.52 -6.27 24.58
CA ILE A 80 -9.73 -5.11 23.72
C ILE A 80 -8.55 -4.14 23.85
N LEU A 81 -8.16 -3.76 25.05
CA LEU A 81 -7.05 -2.83 25.29
C LEU A 81 -5.70 -3.42 24.84
N ALA A 82 -5.47 -4.72 25.10
CA ALA A 82 -4.26 -5.39 24.65
C ALA A 82 -4.15 -5.40 23.11
N LEU A 83 -5.24 -5.71 22.40
CA LEU A 83 -5.27 -5.68 20.95
C LEU A 83 -5.25 -4.25 20.39
N THR A 84 -5.89 -3.28 21.05
CA THR A 84 -5.79 -1.86 20.70
C THR A 84 -4.34 -1.39 20.74
N PHE A 85 -3.63 -1.75 21.80
CA PHE A 85 -2.19 -1.47 21.92
C PHE A 85 -1.39 -2.16 20.81
N GLY A 86 -1.67 -3.44 20.54
CA GLY A 86 -1.04 -4.18 19.45
C GLY A 86 -1.26 -3.54 18.06
N VAL A 87 -2.50 -3.15 17.76
CA VAL A 87 -2.84 -2.44 16.51
C VAL A 87 -2.15 -1.08 16.45
N GLY A 88 -2.07 -0.37 17.59
CA GLY A 88 -1.34 0.89 17.69
C GLY A 88 0.16 0.72 17.40
N LEU A 89 0.79 -0.31 17.98
CA LEU A 89 2.19 -0.63 17.73
C LEU A 89 2.43 -0.99 16.24
N LEU A 90 1.53 -1.79 15.66
CA LEU A 90 1.58 -2.12 14.24
C LEU A 90 1.46 -0.88 13.36
N SER A 91 0.49 -0.01 13.63
CA SER A 91 0.19 1.15 12.80
C SER A 91 1.23 2.26 12.91
N LEU A 92 1.70 2.55 14.14
CA LEU A 92 2.58 3.69 14.41
C LEU A 92 4.05 3.38 14.19
N TRP A 93 4.45 2.12 14.30
CA TRP A 93 5.87 1.77 14.26
C TRP A 93 6.19 0.62 13.30
N VAL A 94 5.58 -0.56 13.47
CA VAL A 94 6.01 -1.76 12.73
C VAL A 94 5.69 -1.65 11.23
N ALA A 95 4.50 -1.17 10.86
CA ALA A 95 4.12 -1.05 9.45
C ALA A 95 4.96 -0.01 8.69
N PRO A 96 5.20 1.23 9.22
CA PRO A 96 6.10 2.19 8.57
C PRO A 96 7.54 1.69 8.45
N SER A 97 8.08 1.04 9.50
CA SER A 97 9.44 0.49 9.48
C SER A 97 9.59 -0.64 8.45
N ALA A 98 8.59 -1.51 8.35
CA ALA A 98 8.57 -2.57 7.35
C ALA A 98 8.45 -2.00 5.93
N GLN A 99 7.64 -0.96 5.74
CA GLN A 99 7.51 -0.29 4.44
C GLN A 99 8.83 0.40 4.04
N LEU A 100 9.50 1.06 4.98
CA LEU A 100 10.80 1.68 4.73
C LEU A 100 11.87 0.63 4.33
N ALA A 101 11.94 -0.50 5.05
CA ALA A 101 12.84 -1.59 4.71
C ALA A 101 12.55 -2.17 3.32
N LEU A 102 11.26 -2.26 2.95
CA LEU A 102 10.86 -2.70 1.62
C LEU A 102 11.34 -1.73 0.53
N GLU A 103 11.16 -0.42 0.73
CA GLU A 103 11.62 0.59 -0.23
C GLU A 103 13.13 0.55 -0.41
N GLN A 104 13.88 0.52 0.70
CA GLN A 104 15.34 0.42 0.65
C GLN A 104 15.81 -0.83 -0.11
N SER A 105 15.21 -1.99 0.15
CA SER A 105 15.55 -3.22 -0.56
C SER A 105 15.19 -3.16 -2.05
N MET A 106 14.10 -2.50 -2.41
CA MET A 106 13.72 -2.29 -3.81
C MET A 106 14.65 -1.31 -4.52
N ASP A 107 15.12 -0.28 -3.82
CA ASP A 107 16.07 0.69 -4.37
C ASP A 107 17.46 0.06 -4.57
N GLU A 108 17.91 -0.77 -3.63
CA GLU A 108 19.15 -1.55 -3.80
C GLU A 108 19.08 -2.48 -5.01
N LEU A 109 17.94 -3.18 -5.19
CA LEU A 109 17.72 -4.01 -6.37
C LEU A 109 17.74 -3.20 -7.66
N ARG A 110 17.04 -2.08 -7.69
CA ARG A 110 17.02 -1.19 -8.86
C ARG A 110 18.42 -0.69 -9.18
N ALA A 111 19.21 -0.36 -8.17
CA ALA A 111 20.60 0.06 -8.34
C ALA A 111 21.49 -1.07 -8.89
N GLN A 112 21.31 -2.29 -8.40
CA GLN A 112 22.05 -3.47 -8.87
C GLN A 112 21.59 -3.95 -10.24
N THR A 113 20.29 -3.82 -10.55
CA THR A 113 19.69 -4.36 -11.78
C THR A 113 19.67 -3.37 -12.94
N GLY A 114 20.31 -2.21 -12.83
CA GLY A 114 20.24 -1.14 -13.84
C GLY A 114 20.27 -1.57 -15.32
N PHE A 115 21.08 -2.56 -15.69
CA PHE A 115 21.08 -3.21 -17.02
C PHE A 115 20.67 -4.70 -17.00
N ALA A 116 20.85 -5.42 -15.90
CA ALA A 116 20.36 -6.80 -15.78
C ALA A 116 18.82 -6.90 -15.88
N ALA A 117 18.12 -5.75 -15.75
CA ALA A 117 16.70 -5.66 -16.02
C ALA A 117 16.34 -5.54 -17.51
N LEU A 118 17.31 -5.35 -18.39
CA LEU A 118 17.14 -5.50 -19.83
C LEU A 118 17.20 -7.00 -20.12
N GLN A 119 16.05 -7.68 -19.96
CA GLN A 119 15.95 -9.07 -20.42
C GLN A 119 16.14 -9.06 -21.94
N PRO A 120 17.09 -9.87 -22.47
CA PRO A 120 17.26 -10.02 -23.90
C PRO A 120 15.92 -10.37 -24.58
N GLY A 121 15.64 -9.74 -25.71
CA GLY A 121 14.43 -10.00 -26.48
C GLY A 121 13.19 -9.22 -26.04
N ASN A 122 13.26 -8.37 -25.00
CA ASN A 122 12.12 -7.59 -24.54
C ASN A 122 12.30 -6.08 -24.78
N PHE A 123 11.22 -5.41 -25.23
CA PHE A 123 11.16 -3.95 -25.27
C PHE A 123 10.88 -3.41 -23.88
N ARG A 124 11.65 -2.41 -23.49
CA ARG A 124 11.38 -1.63 -22.27
C ARG A 124 11.09 -0.19 -22.64
N SER A 125 9.95 0.31 -22.20
CA SER A 125 9.55 1.71 -22.37
C SER A 125 9.49 2.42 -21.03
N ASP A 126 9.91 3.69 -21.02
CA ASP A 126 9.66 4.60 -19.92
C ASP A 126 8.70 5.71 -20.41
N ASN A 127 7.46 5.63 -19.97
CA ASN A 127 6.41 6.57 -20.37
C ASN A 127 6.65 8.00 -19.83
N LYS A 128 7.53 8.18 -18.83
CA LYS A 128 7.85 9.51 -18.28
C LYS A 128 8.89 10.24 -19.12
N ASN A 129 9.83 9.52 -19.71
CA ASN A 129 10.94 10.09 -20.48
C ASN A 129 10.85 9.84 -22.00
N ASP A 130 9.72 9.32 -22.48
CA ASP A 130 9.44 9.02 -23.89
C ASP A 130 10.58 8.25 -24.60
N TRP A 131 11.16 7.27 -23.91
CA TRP A 131 12.16 6.41 -24.51
C TRP A 131 11.77 4.92 -24.49
N VAL A 132 12.24 4.22 -25.51
CA VAL A 132 12.13 2.76 -25.65
C VAL A 132 13.51 2.20 -25.87
N ILE A 133 13.89 1.17 -25.13
CA ILE A 133 15.13 0.42 -25.33
C ILE A 133 14.84 -1.05 -25.56
N TYR A 134 15.60 -1.65 -26.45
CA TYR A 134 15.58 -3.08 -26.75
C TYR A 134 17.01 -3.59 -26.87
N SER A 135 17.27 -4.80 -26.40
CA SER A 135 18.52 -5.53 -26.67
C SER A 135 18.19 -6.97 -27.06
N GLU A 136 18.93 -7.50 -28.00
CA GLU A 136 18.74 -8.88 -28.45
C GLU A 136 19.38 -9.88 -27.50
N GLY A 137 20.52 -9.54 -26.87
CA GLY A 137 21.29 -10.43 -26.02
C GLY A 137 22.12 -9.71 -24.97
N LEU A 138 22.67 -10.50 -24.05
CA LEU A 138 23.75 -10.14 -23.15
C LEU A 138 24.98 -10.93 -23.55
N ALA A 139 26.17 -10.32 -23.49
CA ALA A 139 27.43 -11.02 -23.66
C ALA A 139 27.77 -11.81 -22.39
N ASP A 140 28.75 -12.72 -22.49
CA ASP A 140 29.19 -13.60 -21.39
C ASP A 140 29.72 -12.85 -20.15
N ASP A 141 29.99 -11.53 -20.28
CA ASP A 141 30.49 -10.67 -19.21
C ASP A 141 29.36 -10.04 -18.34
N ASP A 142 28.09 -10.33 -18.65
CA ASP A 142 26.89 -9.77 -18.00
C ASP A 142 26.84 -8.23 -17.94
N GLN A 143 27.77 -7.53 -18.61
CA GLN A 143 27.89 -6.06 -18.64
C GLN A 143 27.69 -5.46 -20.02
N THR A 144 27.83 -6.26 -21.07
CA THR A 144 27.73 -5.83 -22.46
C THR A 144 26.43 -6.34 -23.06
N ILE A 145 25.59 -5.44 -23.53
CA ILE A 145 24.35 -5.74 -24.26
C ILE A 145 24.64 -5.77 -25.77
N LEU A 146 24.00 -6.71 -26.48
CA LEU A 146 24.17 -6.94 -27.90
C LEU A 146 22.97 -6.45 -28.69
N ASN A 147 23.23 -5.89 -29.89
CA ASN A 147 22.21 -5.40 -30.81
C ASN A 147 21.20 -4.47 -30.12
N VAL A 148 21.70 -3.33 -29.69
CA VAL A 148 20.95 -2.36 -28.89
C VAL A 148 20.17 -1.41 -29.80
N PHE A 149 18.89 -1.27 -29.53
CA PHE A 149 18.02 -0.28 -30.16
C PHE A 149 17.51 0.66 -29.06
N VAL A 150 17.66 1.96 -29.27
CA VAL A 150 17.13 3.02 -28.40
C VAL A 150 16.34 3.99 -29.26
N GLN A 151 15.09 4.23 -28.86
CA GLN A 151 14.24 5.27 -29.45
C GLN A 151 13.89 6.27 -28.36
N ARG A 152 13.99 7.56 -28.67
CA ARG A 152 13.56 8.64 -27.79
C ARG A 152 12.81 9.67 -28.59
N ARG A 153 11.64 10.13 -28.07
CA ARG A 153 10.92 11.27 -28.59
C ARG A 153 11.35 12.54 -27.85
N LEU A 154 11.76 13.54 -28.60
CA LEU A 154 12.10 14.85 -28.05
C LEU A 154 10.85 15.72 -27.89
N GLU A 155 10.91 16.71 -27.02
CA GLU A 155 9.81 17.70 -26.82
C GLU A 155 9.49 18.48 -28.10
N THR A 156 10.42 18.57 -29.03
CA THR A 156 10.24 19.16 -30.38
C THR A 156 9.37 18.33 -31.32
N GLY A 157 9.02 17.08 -30.91
CA GLY A 157 8.31 16.10 -31.75
C GLY A 157 9.24 15.30 -32.67
N GLU A 158 10.54 15.57 -32.66
CA GLU A 158 11.55 14.77 -33.38
C GLU A 158 11.78 13.45 -32.65
N GLU A 159 12.03 12.39 -33.43
CA GLU A 159 12.42 11.07 -32.92
C GLU A 159 13.90 10.84 -33.17
N VAL A 160 14.58 10.43 -32.11
CA VAL A 160 15.99 9.99 -32.16
C VAL A 160 15.98 8.48 -32.03
N ILE A 161 16.47 7.80 -33.05
CA ILE A 161 16.63 6.36 -33.07
C ILE A 161 18.13 6.05 -33.13
N VAL A 162 18.61 5.24 -32.22
CA VAL A 162 20.01 4.78 -32.19
C VAL A 162 20.01 3.26 -32.23
N TRP A 163 20.74 2.72 -33.17
CA TRP A 163 21.06 1.29 -33.26
C TRP A 163 22.57 1.09 -33.12
N ALA A 164 22.98 0.12 -32.30
CA ALA A 164 24.37 -0.19 -32.09
C ALA A 164 24.59 -1.70 -31.91
N GLU A 165 25.73 -2.20 -32.40
CA GLU A 165 26.09 -3.61 -32.27
C GLU A 165 26.30 -4.01 -30.81
N ARG A 166 26.87 -3.12 -30.01
CA ARG A 166 27.16 -3.35 -28.60
C ARG A 166 26.87 -2.10 -27.77
N GLY A 167 26.42 -2.33 -26.53
CA GLY A 167 26.27 -1.29 -25.52
C GLY A 167 26.88 -1.74 -24.20
N ARG A 168 27.58 -0.83 -23.51
CA ARG A 168 28.12 -1.09 -22.18
C ARG A 168 27.71 -0.01 -21.21
N LYS A 169 27.41 -0.41 -20.00
CA LYS A 169 27.11 0.50 -18.90
C LYS A 169 28.44 1.02 -18.33
N ASP A 170 28.60 2.32 -18.34
CA ASP A 170 29.71 2.94 -17.65
C ASP A 170 29.34 3.23 -16.18
N PRO A 171 30.33 3.30 -15.29
CA PRO A 171 30.09 3.78 -13.93
C PRO A 171 29.47 5.18 -13.96
N PRO A 172 28.63 5.53 -12.98
CA PRO A 172 28.01 6.84 -12.93
C PRO A 172 29.08 7.94 -12.92
N ASP A 173 28.81 9.03 -13.63
CA ASP A 173 29.70 10.21 -13.66
C ASP A 173 29.75 10.91 -12.28
N ALA A 174 30.55 11.98 -12.18
CA ALA A 174 30.69 12.76 -10.95
C ALA A 174 29.37 13.42 -10.49
N GLN A 175 28.35 13.49 -11.38
CA GLN A 175 27.02 14.00 -11.12
C GLN A 175 26.00 12.87 -10.82
N GLY A 176 26.44 11.60 -10.79
CA GLY A 176 25.60 10.43 -10.55
C GLY A 176 24.75 10.01 -11.76
N GLN A 177 25.02 10.55 -12.96
CA GLN A 177 24.33 10.14 -14.19
C GLN A 177 24.92 8.85 -14.73
N GLN A 178 24.09 7.88 -15.06
CA GLN A 178 24.53 6.64 -15.70
C GLN A 178 24.67 6.87 -17.21
N LEU A 179 25.86 6.59 -17.73
CA LEU A 179 26.14 6.65 -19.16
C LEU A 179 26.01 5.23 -19.76
N LEU A 180 25.38 5.18 -20.92
CA LEU A 180 25.36 4.03 -21.79
C LEU A 180 26.29 4.30 -22.96
N SER A 181 27.41 3.62 -23.03
CA SER A 181 28.31 3.68 -24.17
C SER A 181 27.89 2.67 -25.22
N LEU A 182 27.56 3.17 -26.39
CA LEU A 182 27.16 2.39 -27.57
C LEU A 182 28.33 2.34 -28.56
N TYR A 183 28.59 1.17 -29.12
CA TYR A 183 29.70 0.92 -30.04
C TYR A 183 29.21 0.44 -31.39
N ASN A 184 29.83 0.96 -32.46
CA ASN A 184 29.57 0.58 -33.83
C ASN A 184 28.09 0.71 -34.22
N GLY A 185 27.62 1.95 -34.34
CA GLY A 185 26.19 2.18 -34.55
C GLY A 185 25.85 3.30 -35.52
N ARG A 186 24.56 3.51 -35.64
CA ARG A 186 23.96 4.64 -36.40
C ARG A 186 22.90 5.32 -35.58
N ARG A 187 22.90 6.64 -35.68
CA ARG A 187 21.89 7.51 -35.09
C ARG A 187 21.07 8.14 -36.19
N TYR A 188 19.76 8.06 -36.07
CA TYR A 188 18.79 8.67 -36.97
C TYR A 188 18.02 9.73 -36.20
N VAL A 189 17.89 10.94 -36.77
CA VAL A 189 17.10 12.03 -36.19
C VAL A 189 16.16 12.56 -37.26
N GLY A 190 14.89 12.66 -36.95
CA GLY A 190 13.88 13.20 -37.88
C GLY A 190 12.48 13.12 -37.32
N GLN A 191 11.52 13.58 -38.08
CA GLN A 191 10.09 13.47 -37.71
C GLN A 191 9.45 12.34 -38.49
N THR A 192 8.60 11.58 -37.83
CA THR A 192 7.84 10.50 -38.47
C THR A 192 6.94 11.05 -39.58
N GLY A 193 7.12 10.58 -40.82
CA GLY A 193 6.35 11.03 -41.99
C GLY A 193 7.07 12.07 -42.86
N GLU A 194 8.22 12.60 -42.45
CA GLU A 194 9.07 13.46 -43.25
C GLU A 194 10.18 12.66 -43.95
N GLN A 195 10.66 13.18 -45.09
CA GLN A 195 11.75 12.54 -45.84
C GLN A 195 13.15 13.00 -45.38
N ASN A 196 13.22 14.00 -44.51
CA ASN A 196 14.48 14.56 -43.99
C ASN A 196 14.90 13.86 -42.72
N PHE A 197 15.75 12.83 -42.87
CA PHE A 197 16.42 12.19 -41.75
C PHE A 197 17.90 12.52 -41.74
N GLU A 198 18.39 13.01 -40.61
CA GLU A 198 19.84 13.08 -40.38
C GLU A 198 20.33 11.70 -39.94
N VAL A 199 21.34 11.16 -40.66
CA VAL A 199 21.92 9.87 -40.36
C VAL A 199 23.38 10.07 -40.00
N MET A 200 23.79 9.67 -38.80
CA MET A 200 25.15 9.74 -38.31
C MET A 200 25.64 8.33 -37.98
N ALA A 201 26.73 7.91 -38.57
CA ALA A 201 27.43 6.69 -38.15
C ALA A 201 28.47 7.06 -37.09
N PHE A 202 28.62 6.20 -36.06
CA PHE A 202 29.55 6.42 -34.95
C PHE A 202 30.27 5.13 -34.59
N GLU A 203 31.51 5.26 -34.16
CA GLU A 203 32.29 4.15 -33.56
C GLU A 203 31.96 4.03 -32.07
N GLU A 204 31.81 5.18 -31.40
CA GLU A 204 31.43 5.27 -29.99
C GLU A 204 30.44 6.43 -29.79
N PHE A 205 29.36 6.17 -29.05
CA PHE A 205 28.34 7.17 -28.75
C PHE A 205 27.83 6.99 -27.31
N HIS A 206 27.90 8.06 -26.53
CA HIS A 206 27.45 8.03 -25.14
C HIS A 206 26.03 8.61 -25.03
N ILE A 207 25.14 7.83 -24.51
CA ILE A 207 23.80 8.29 -24.14
C ILE A 207 23.78 8.45 -22.63
N ALA A 208 23.54 9.67 -22.15
CA ALA A 208 23.14 9.87 -20.78
C ALA A 208 21.72 9.29 -20.65
N LEU A 209 21.63 8.08 -20.15
CA LEU A 209 20.37 7.62 -19.63
C LEU A 209 20.12 8.45 -18.39
N LYS A 210 19.26 9.46 -18.49
CA LYS A 210 18.52 9.88 -17.31
C LYS A 210 17.64 8.67 -16.93
N VAL A 211 18.28 7.64 -16.40
CA VAL A 211 17.62 6.88 -15.37
C VAL A 211 17.35 7.98 -14.35
N ASP A 212 16.10 8.36 -14.18
CA ASP A 212 15.74 9.19 -13.04
C ASP A 212 16.25 8.45 -11.79
N THR A 213 17.52 8.67 -11.49
CA THR A 213 18.13 8.46 -10.19
C THR A 213 17.75 9.62 -9.25
N VAL A 214 17.15 10.68 -9.75
CA VAL A 214 16.03 11.28 -9.11
C VAL A 214 14.91 10.25 -9.28
N ILE A 215 15.08 9.11 -8.60
CA ILE A 215 14.04 8.76 -7.69
C ILE A 215 13.72 10.11 -7.05
N GLU A 216 12.79 10.88 -7.67
CA GLU A 216 11.88 11.57 -6.83
C GLU A 216 11.62 10.50 -5.79
N LYS A 217 12.29 10.65 -4.64
CA LYS A 217 11.92 9.95 -3.44
C LYS A 217 10.49 10.40 -3.28
N VAL A 218 9.59 9.78 -4.04
CA VAL A 218 8.26 9.52 -3.59
C VAL A 218 8.57 8.59 -2.44
N THR A 219 9.09 9.22 -1.40
CA THR A 219 9.13 8.63 -0.07
C THR A 219 7.68 8.36 0.12
N ASP A 220 7.30 7.12 -0.16
CA ASP A 220 5.89 6.74 -0.07
C ASP A 220 5.54 7.21 1.34
N VAL A 221 4.63 8.15 1.48
CA VAL A 221 4.33 8.78 2.79
C VAL A 221 4.11 7.70 3.83
N GLU A 222 3.72 6.51 3.36
CA GLU A 222 3.55 5.29 4.16
C GLU A 222 4.87 4.77 4.77
N SER A 223 6.04 5.03 4.18
CA SER A 223 7.36 4.59 4.70
C SER A 223 8.00 5.59 5.65
N THR A 224 7.50 6.83 5.67
CA THR A 224 8.04 7.88 6.53
C THR A 224 7.84 7.54 8.00
N PRO A 225 8.88 7.63 8.87
CA PRO A 225 8.74 7.43 10.30
C PRO A 225 7.65 8.33 10.90
N THR A 226 6.84 7.80 11.81
CA THR A 226 5.66 8.52 12.34
C THR A 226 6.03 9.84 12.99
N LEU A 227 7.19 9.93 13.66
CA LEU A 227 7.65 11.18 14.28
C LEU A 227 7.99 12.26 13.24
N ALA A 228 8.52 11.88 12.08
CA ALA A 228 8.85 12.81 11.00
C ALA A 228 7.59 13.36 10.29
N LEU A 229 6.43 12.70 10.44
CA LEU A 229 5.16 13.21 9.92
C LEU A 229 4.61 14.40 10.71
N LEU A 230 5.07 14.60 11.96
CA LEU A 230 4.63 15.73 12.81
C LEU A 230 5.08 17.07 12.26
N ASP A 231 6.26 17.12 11.64
CA ASP A 231 6.88 18.33 11.15
C ASP A 231 6.46 18.70 9.72
N ASN A 232 5.70 17.81 9.04
CA ASN A 232 5.33 18.00 7.65
C ASN A 232 3.80 18.14 7.47
N PRO A 233 3.30 19.37 7.20
CA PRO A 233 1.86 19.62 7.03
C PRO A 233 1.21 18.81 5.89
N GLU A 234 1.95 18.51 4.83
CA GLU A 234 1.44 17.77 3.68
C GLU A 234 1.17 16.29 3.99
N HIS A 235 1.83 15.75 5.01
CA HIS A 235 1.72 14.35 5.41
C HIS A 235 0.75 14.10 6.58
N GLN A 236 0.01 15.11 7.00
CA GLN A 236 -0.89 15.00 8.14
C GLN A 236 -2.01 13.98 7.95
N ALA A 237 -2.49 13.78 6.73
CA ALA A 237 -3.48 12.75 6.42
C ALA A 237 -3.00 11.35 6.82
N GLU A 238 -1.72 11.04 6.59
CA GLU A 238 -1.12 9.77 6.99
C GLU A 238 -0.96 9.66 8.50
N LEU A 239 -0.50 10.72 9.18
CA LEU A 239 -0.40 10.74 10.63
C LEU A 239 -1.75 10.47 11.29
N HIS A 240 -2.80 11.18 10.85
CA HIS A 240 -4.17 10.97 11.35
C HIS A 240 -4.66 9.55 11.07
N TRP A 241 -4.34 8.99 9.91
CA TRP A 241 -4.66 7.62 9.56
C TRP A 241 -4.04 6.61 10.51
N ARG A 242 -2.75 6.75 10.83
CA ARG A 242 -2.04 5.85 11.75
C ARG A 242 -2.62 5.89 13.17
N ILE A 243 -2.97 7.07 13.65
CA ILE A 243 -3.61 7.24 14.97
C ILE A 243 -5.05 6.71 14.93
N ALA A 244 -5.74 6.85 13.82
CA ALA A 244 -7.10 6.37 13.63
C ALA A 244 -7.23 4.85 13.77
N MET A 245 -6.23 4.05 13.41
CA MET A 245 -6.32 2.57 13.42
C MET A 245 -6.57 1.97 14.80
N PRO A 246 -5.82 2.29 15.87
CA PRO A 246 -6.13 1.79 17.21
C PRO A 246 -7.47 2.31 17.74
N ILE A 247 -7.86 3.54 17.40
CA ILE A 247 -9.15 4.11 17.78
C ILE A 247 -10.29 3.41 17.03
N PHE A 248 -10.11 3.13 15.74
CA PHE A 248 -11.02 2.31 14.96
C PHE A 248 -11.25 0.94 15.60
N PHE A 249 -10.18 0.24 16.00
CA PHE A 249 -10.29 -1.05 16.70
C PHE A 249 -11.11 -0.95 17.99
N LEU A 250 -10.86 0.07 18.80
CA LEU A 250 -11.59 0.29 20.05
C LEU A 250 -13.09 0.50 19.81
N ILE A 251 -13.43 1.36 18.86
CA ILE A 251 -14.82 1.70 18.54
C ILE A 251 -15.55 0.52 17.88
N VAL A 252 -14.93 -0.21 16.94
CA VAL A 252 -15.59 -1.38 16.33
C VAL A 252 -15.79 -2.50 17.33
N SER A 253 -14.90 -2.66 18.32
CA SER A 253 -15.12 -3.60 19.42
C SER A 253 -16.39 -3.25 20.21
N GLY A 254 -16.61 -1.98 20.50
CA GLY A 254 -17.84 -1.48 21.13
C GLY A 254 -19.07 -1.68 20.24
N LEU A 255 -18.96 -1.39 18.94
CA LEU A 255 -20.03 -1.63 17.96
C LEU A 255 -20.41 -3.11 17.90
N ALA A 256 -19.41 -4.01 17.86
CA ALA A 256 -19.64 -5.46 17.84
C ALA A 256 -20.47 -5.90 19.04
N ILE A 257 -20.12 -5.45 20.25
CA ILE A 257 -20.87 -5.75 21.48
C ILE A 257 -22.31 -5.21 21.38
N GLY A 258 -22.46 -3.99 20.88
CA GLY A 258 -23.77 -3.31 20.79
C GLY A 258 -24.70 -3.93 19.75
N VAL A 259 -24.15 -4.46 18.64
CA VAL A 259 -24.93 -5.07 17.53
C VAL A 259 -25.22 -6.55 17.77
N ALA A 260 -24.38 -7.25 18.53
CA ALA A 260 -24.42 -8.70 18.73
C ALA A 260 -25.76 -9.28 19.31
N PRO A 261 -26.59 -8.55 20.11
CA PRO A 261 -27.84 -9.11 20.62
C PRO A 261 -28.78 -9.59 19.51
N VAL A 262 -29.19 -10.85 19.59
CA VAL A 262 -30.11 -11.50 18.66
C VAL A 262 -31.49 -11.61 19.32
N LYS A 263 -32.55 -11.39 18.53
CA LYS A 263 -33.94 -11.56 19.02
C LYS A 263 -34.25 -13.04 19.24
N PRO A 264 -35.17 -13.37 20.19
CA PRO A 264 -35.67 -14.73 20.36
C PRO A 264 -36.15 -15.32 19.03
N ARG A 265 -35.81 -16.57 18.77
CA ARG A 265 -36.13 -17.33 17.53
C ARG A 265 -35.31 -16.94 16.30
N GLN A 266 -34.35 -16.05 16.39
CA GLN A 266 -33.35 -15.80 15.31
C GLN A 266 -32.13 -16.71 15.50
N GLY A 267 -31.54 -17.13 14.38
CA GLY A 267 -30.32 -17.95 14.42
C GLY A 267 -29.09 -17.17 14.90
N PRO A 268 -28.01 -17.85 15.35
CA PRO A 268 -26.82 -17.22 15.90
C PRO A 268 -26.10 -16.29 14.90
N TYR A 269 -26.37 -16.42 13.62
CA TYR A 269 -25.75 -15.66 12.55
C TYR A 269 -26.56 -14.43 12.08
N ALA A 270 -27.74 -14.20 12.68
CA ALA A 270 -28.67 -13.16 12.23
C ALA A 270 -28.07 -11.74 12.21
N GLN A 271 -27.09 -11.47 13.09
CA GLN A 271 -26.46 -10.16 13.18
C GLN A 271 -25.17 -10.02 12.35
N ILE A 272 -24.73 -11.07 11.62
CA ILE A 272 -23.49 -10.98 10.82
C ILE A 272 -23.66 -9.97 9.69
N ALA A 273 -24.69 -10.12 8.85
CA ALA A 273 -24.88 -9.23 7.70
C ALA A 273 -25.14 -7.77 8.13
N PRO A 274 -26.06 -7.46 9.07
CA PRO A 274 -26.21 -6.10 9.59
C PRO A 274 -24.94 -5.59 10.25
N GLY A 275 -24.23 -6.44 11.00
CA GLY A 275 -22.97 -6.09 11.64
C GLY A 275 -21.88 -5.72 10.64
N LEU A 276 -21.72 -6.50 9.58
CA LEU A 276 -20.75 -6.19 8.52
C LEU A 276 -21.04 -4.84 7.85
N LEU A 277 -22.32 -4.46 7.68
CA LEU A 277 -22.65 -3.14 7.16
C LEU A 277 -22.14 -2.00 8.06
N TRP A 278 -22.18 -2.18 9.38
CA TRP A 278 -21.66 -1.18 10.31
C TRP A 278 -20.14 -1.01 10.21
N ILE A 279 -19.39 -2.11 10.25
CA ILE A 279 -17.92 -2.01 10.19
C ILE A 279 -17.44 -1.53 8.83
N VAL A 280 -18.03 -2.03 7.74
CA VAL A 280 -17.68 -1.61 6.37
C VAL A 280 -18.06 -0.15 6.14
N GLY A 281 -19.26 0.28 6.55
CA GLY A 281 -19.69 1.67 6.46
C GLY A 281 -18.78 2.61 7.23
N TYR A 282 -18.34 2.21 8.43
CA TYR A 282 -17.39 3.00 9.22
C TYR A 282 -16.03 3.10 8.51
N TYR A 283 -15.51 1.99 8.00
CA TYR A 283 -14.23 1.97 7.30
C TYR A 283 -14.26 2.80 6.01
N ILE A 284 -15.34 2.71 5.22
CA ILE A 284 -15.54 3.53 4.03
C ILE A 284 -15.59 5.02 4.39
N ALA A 285 -16.28 5.38 5.48
CA ALA A 285 -16.33 6.76 5.96
C ALA A 285 -14.93 7.28 6.34
N LEU A 286 -14.07 6.45 6.95
CA LEU A 286 -12.68 6.82 7.25
C LEU A 286 -11.85 7.03 5.99
N ILE A 287 -11.97 6.14 4.99
CA ILE A 287 -11.25 6.27 3.71
C ILE A 287 -11.69 7.54 2.97
N ALA A 288 -12.99 7.79 2.88
CA ALA A 288 -13.53 8.97 2.23
C ALA A 288 -13.05 10.26 2.90
N ASN A 289 -12.99 10.27 4.25
CA ASN A 289 -12.48 11.40 5.00
C ASN A 289 -10.96 11.58 4.81
N ARG A 290 -10.17 10.49 4.82
CA ARG A 290 -8.74 10.54 4.51
C ARG A 290 -8.49 11.16 3.13
N TRP A 291 -9.24 10.71 2.12
CA TRP A 291 -9.16 11.27 0.77
C TRP A 291 -9.48 12.77 0.74
N ALA A 292 -10.55 13.19 1.43
CA ALA A 292 -10.93 14.59 1.50
C ALA A 292 -9.88 15.47 2.19
N ILE A 293 -9.14 14.95 3.18
CA ILE A 293 -8.02 15.65 3.82
C ILE A 293 -6.84 15.77 2.82
N THR A 294 -6.54 14.70 2.09
CA THR A 294 -5.45 14.69 1.11
C THR A 294 -5.68 15.70 -0.01
N GLU A 295 -6.93 15.84 -0.46
CA GLU A 295 -7.35 16.84 -1.48
C GLU A 295 -7.59 18.25 -0.88
N THR A 296 -7.18 18.48 0.37
CA THR A 296 -7.30 19.78 1.07
C THR A 296 -8.72 20.34 1.20
N GLN A 297 -9.74 19.49 1.02
CA GLN A 297 -11.14 19.88 1.15
C GLN A 297 -11.59 20.04 2.61
N ILE A 298 -10.90 19.35 3.54
CA ILE A 298 -11.17 19.38 4.97
C ILE A 298 -9.89 19.80 5.70
N PRO A 299 -9.95 20.78 6.62
CA PRO A 299 -8.80 21.10 7.46
C PRO A 299 -8.29 19.89 8.22
N SER A 300 -6.99 19.64 8.20
CA SER A 300 -6.34 18.50 8.88
C SER A 300 -6.63 18.42 10.37
N VAL A 301 -6.89 19.58 11.01
CA VAL A 301 -7.24 19.68 12.45
C VAL A 301 -8.50 18.88 12.81
N PHE A 302 -9.49 18.81 11.91
CA PHE A 302 -10.68 17.98 12.12
C PHE A 302 -10.37 16.50 11.85
N GLY A 303 -9.39 16.21 10.99
CA GLY A 303 -8.90 14.89 10.70
C GLY A 303 -10.01 13.86 10.55
N LEU A 304 -9.77 12.66 11.06
CA LEU A 304 -10.73 11.56 11.08
C LEU A 304 -11.64 11.57 12.32
N TRP A 305 -11.46 12.58 13.20
CA TRP A 305 -12.07 12.61 14.54
C TRP A 305 -13.59 12.68 14.50
N LEU A 306 -14.18 13.44 13.57
CA LEU A 306 -15.64 13.54 13.45
C LEU A 306 -16.28 12.17 13.15
N VAL A 307 -15.65 11.40 12.28
CA VAL A 307 -16.12 10.04 11.96
C VAL A 307 -16.01 9.15 13.19
N HIS A 308 -14.89 9.21 13.92
CA HIS A 308 -14.71 8.46 15.16
C HIS A 308 -15.75 8.81 16.22
N LEU A 309 -16.02 10.10 16.41
CA LEU A 309 -17.02 10.58 17.39
C LEU A 309 -18.43 10.10 17.04
N LEU A 310 -18.81 10.15 15.76
CA LEU A 310 -20.10 9.66 15.30
C LEU A 310 -20.28 8.17 15.61
N PHE A 311 -19.30 7.33 15.20
CA PHE A 311 -19.41 5.89 15.42
C PHE A 311 -19.23 5.49 16.89
N ALA A 312 -18.45 6.22 17.66
CA ALA A 312 -18.38 6.05 19.12
C ALA A 312 -19.72 6.35 19.80
N ALA A 313 -20.40 7.43 19.40
CA ALA A 313 -21.73 7.76 19.92
C ALA A 313 -22.75 6.66 19.58
N ILE A 314 -22.72 6.12 18.36
CA ILE A 314 -23.56 4.98 17.93
C ILE A 314 -23.23 3.75 18.79
N ALA A 315 -21.95 3.40 18.97
CA ALA A 315 -21.55 2.26 19.78
C ALA A 315 -22.04 2.37 21.23
N ILE A 316 -21.84 3.54 21.85
CA ILE A 316 -22.31 3.82 23.22
C ILE A 316 -23.83 3.71 23.31
N ARG A 317 -24.56 4.25 22.33
CA ARG A 317 -26.04 4.16 22.30
C ARG A 317 -26.49 2.70 22.23
N LEU A 318 -25.91 1.90 21.35
CA LEU A 318 -26.25 0.49 21.19
C LEU A 318 -25.94 -0.32 22.45
N ILE A 319 -24.78 -0.11 23.07
CA ILE A 319 -24.39 -0.77 24.33
C ILE A 319 -25.36 -0.41 25.46
N ARG A 320 -25.80 0.85 25.57
CA ARG A 320 -26.76 1.30 26.58
C ARG A 320 -28.16 0.71 26.40
N GLN A 321 -28.47 0.20 25.23
CA GLN A 321 -29.73 -0.50 24.97
C GLN A 321 -29.70 -1.97 25.44
N ILE A 322 -28.50 -2.54 25.64
CA ILE A 322 -28.35 -3.90 26.16
C ILE A 322 -28.83 -3.89 27.63
N GLY A 323 -29.80 -4.76 27.93
CA GLY A 323 -30.33 -4.90 29.31
C GLY A 323 -31.41 -3.89 29.70
N ARG A 324 -31.86 -3.03 28.79
CA ARG A 324 -33.12 -2.30 29.04
C ARG A 324 -34.27 -3.29 28.76
N PRO A 325 -35.21 -3.47 29.74
CA PRO A 325 -36.39 -4.26 29.45
C PRO A 325 -37.10 -3.60 28.27
N ALA A 326 -37.53 -4.42 27.30
CA ALA A 326 -38.35 -3.96 26.20
C ALA A 326 -39.55 -3.25 26.85
N ALA A 327 -39.71 -1.96 26.61
CA ALA A 327 -40.94 -1.27 27.00
C ALA A 327 -42.06 -2.00 26.27
N VAL A 328 -42.92 -2.66 27.05
CA VAL A 328 -44.14 -3.34 26.62
C VAL A 328 -45.11 -2.33 26.06
#